data_b1a43869bf87f15b46b41fc539da59a5
#
_entry.id   b1a43869bf87f15b46b41fc539da59a5
#
_cell.length_a   1.000
_cell.length_b   1.000
_cell.length_c   1.000
_cell.angle_alpha   90.00
_cell.angle_beta   90.00
_cell.angle_gamma   90.00
#
_symmetry.space_group_name_H-M   'P 1'
#
loop_
_entity.id
_entity.type
_entity.pdbx_description
1 polymer ?
#
loop_
_entity_poly.entity_id
_entity_poly.type
_entity_poly.pdbx_seq_one_letter_code
_entity_poly.pdbx_strand_id
1 'polypeptide(L)'
;MKFLSIQKKIFYSYQKMSFLLKAQNSWENFAKCKINDYAKLRNFDFGPNNESSVSKLSPFITHRILSEYDLIHDIKSKYKIKNSTKFVEEIFWRVYWKGWMENRPKVWRNFISANNLDFDYELYESAINGNTELDFFNSWVHELKQYNYLHNHTRMWFASTWIFNLGLPWQLGAKFFFKYLFDGDAASNVLSWRWVGGLQTKGKQYLFSSSNLRKFSNNRFNAEKISNQQIFLEESNQIPLEDEIYKNDMYPKSDNLIMFENDLHLATLKNLLTSYKKVFIILLKNEQRQIKLSESVLKFKQDLVSEFVEDFDNVEQIDSYSLENTFKNTNQIDIIYPGVGENYDFITEFKNLHNKKIFNLVRDEDLFAWKFAKKGFFKFKENIPKINQRILENYSKNNF
;
A
#
# COMPACT_ATOMS: atom_id res chain seq x y z
N MET A 1 -35.12 -10.62 -20.79
CA MET A 1 -34.21 -11.81 -20.70
C MET A 1 -32.85 -11.63 -21.39
N LYS A 2 -32.74 -11.09 -22.61
CA LYS A 2 -31.44 -10.89 -23.30
C LYS A 2 -30.47 -9.93 -22.56
N PHE A 3 -30.95 -8.85 -21.94
CA PHE A 3 -30.11 -7.89 -21.23
C PHE A 3 -29.46 -8.47 -19.96
N LEU A 4 -30.20 -9.27 -19.19
CA LEU A 4 -29.68 -9.98 -18.01
C LEU A 4 -28.66 -11.08 -18.36
N SER A 5 -28.80 -11.68 -19.55
CA SER A 5 -27.83 -12.69 -20.03
C SER A 5 -26.52 -12.07 -20.50
N ILE A 6 -26.57 -10.85 -21.06
CA ILE A 6 -25.40 -10.09 -21.49
C ILE A 6 -24.64 -9.55 -20.25
N GLN A 7 -25.34 -9.00 -19.26
CA GLN A 7 -24.73 -8.54 -18.02
C GLN A 7 -24.08 -9.71 -17.24
N LYS A 8 -24.74 -10.88 -17.17
CA LYS A 8 -24.13 -12.07 -16.58
C LYS A 8 -22.90 -12.56 -17.37
N LYS A 9 -22.94 -12.56 -18.71
CA LYS A 9 -21.78 -12.94 -19.54
C LYS A 9 -20.62 -11.95 -19.36
N ILE A 10 -20.88 -10.66 -19.31
CA ILE A 10 -19.88 -9.62 -19.06
C ILE A 10 -19.31 -9.78 -17.64
N PHE A 11 -20.15 -10.05 -16.65
CA PHE A 11 -19.72 -10.29 -15.26
C PHE A 11 -18.86 -11.56 -15.15
N TYR A 12 -19.24 -12.66 -15.82
CA TYR A 12 -18.44 -13.90 -15.87
C TYR A 12 -17.12 -13.74 -16.63
N SER A 13 -17.09 -12.94 -17.70
CA SER A 13 -15.84 -12.65 -18.43
C SER A 13 -14.90 -11.78 -17.60
N TYR A 14 -15.44 -10.86 -16.79
CA TYR A 14 -14.66 -10.02 -15.88
C TYR A 14 -14.07 -10.82 -14.70
N GLN A 15 -14.77 -11.86 -14.21
CA GLN A 15 -14.25 -12.76 -13.17
C GLN A 15 -13.10 -13.66 -13.68
N LYS A 16 -13.04 -13.96 -14.97
CA LYS A 16 -11.94 -14.73 -15.61
C LYS A 16 -10.77 -13.87 -16.10
N MET A 17 -10.87 -12.55 -15.97
CA MET A 17 -9.84 -11.63 -16.45
C MET A 17 -8.67 -11.61 -15.47
N SER A 18 -7.43 -11.63 -15.99
CA SER A 18 -6.22 -11.53 -15.16
C SER A 18 -6.16 -10.22 -14.34
N PHE A 19 -5.44 -10.25 -13.23
CA PHE A 19 -5.28 -9.06 -12.38
C PHE A 19 -4.55 -7.94 -13.13
N LEU A 20 -3.56 -8.28 -13.93
CA LEU A 20 -2.88 -7.30 -14.79
C LEU A 20 -3.86 -6.62 -15.74
N LEU A 21 -4.70 -7.37 -16.43
CA LEU A 21 -5.68 -6.80 -17.36
C LEU A 21 -6.76 -5.99 -16.63
N LYS A 22 -7.19 -6.43 -15.44
CA LYS A 22 -8.10 -5.64 -14.57
C LYS A 22 -7.48 -4.30 -14.19
N ALA A 23 -6.22 -4.31 -13.77
CA ALA A 23 -5.48 -3.12 -13.40
C ALA A 23 -5.32 -2.15 -14.58
N GLN A 24 -4.92 -2.66 -15.75
CA GLN A 24 -4.76 -1.88 -16.99
C GLN A 24 -6.09 -1.27 -17.45
N ASN A 25 -7.17 -2.05 -17.48
CA ASN A 25 -8.50 -1.55 -17.85
C ASN A 25 -9.01 -0.48 -16.89
N SER A 26 -8.79 -0.67 -15.58
CA SER A 26 -9.16 0.32 -14.56
C SER A 26 -8.36 1.62 -14.75
N TRP A 27 -7.07 1.49 -15.01
CA TRP A 27 -6.20 2.64 -15.30
C TRP A 27 -6.62 3.38 -16.57
N GLU A 28 -6.81 2.65 -17.67
CA GLU A 28 -7.23 3.27 -18.94
C GLU A 28 -8.57 4.01 -18.83
N ASN A 29 -9.55 3.38 -18.19
CA ASN A 29 -10.84 4.01 -17.97
C ASN A 29 -10.72 5.28 -17.14
N PHE A 30 -9.94 5.22 -16.03
CA PHE A 30 -9.72 6.40 -15.20
C PHE A 30 -8.98 7.50 -15.95
N ALA A 31 -7.90 7.16 -16.65
CA ALA A 31 -7.08 8.11 -17.40
C ALA A 31 -7.85 8.81 -18.54
N LYS A 32 -8.73 8.08 -19.22
CA LYS A 32 -9.52 8.63 -20.34
C LYS A 32 -10.75 9.41 -19.89
N CYS A 33 -11.43 8.96 -18.82
CA CYS A 33 -12.77 9.44 -18.49
C CYS A 33 -12.85 10.29 -17.22
N LYS A 34 -11.93 10.12 -16.23
CA LYS A 34 -12.13 10.66 -14.88
C LYS A 34 -11.01 11.55 -14.37
N ILE A 35 -9.80 11.41 -14.86
CA ILE A 35 -8.63 12.11 -14.33
C ILE A 35 -8.73 13.63 -14.38
N ASN A 36 -9.41 14.18 -15.39
CA ASN A 36 -9.60 15.62 -15.54
C ASN A 36 -10.45 16.24 -14.42
N ASP A 37 -11.41 15.50 -13.90
CA ASP A 37 -12.29 15.93 -12.81
C ASP A 37 -11.78 15.47 -11.43
N TYR A 38 -10.70 14.72 -11.38
CA TYR A 38 -10.16 14.16 -10.15
C TYR A 38 -9.90 15.20 -9.08
N ALA A 39 -9.30 16.33 -9.43
CA ALA A 39 -9.00 17.40 -8.46
C ALA A 39 -10.25 17.92 -7.75
N LYS A 40 -11.39 17.99 -8.45
CA LYS A 40 -12.67 18.46 -7.96
C LYS A 40 -13.42 17.38 -7.18
N LEU A 41 -13.41 16.13 -7.67
CA LEU A 41 -14.29 15.08 -7.19
C LEU A 41 -13.61 14.07 -6.25
N ARG A 42 -12.30 14.06 -6.13
CA ARG A 42 -11.52 13.04 -5.40
C ARG A 42 -11.91 12.86 -3.91
N ASN A 43 -12.54 13.87 -3.32
CA ASN A 43 -12.96 13.80 -1.93
C ASN A 43 -14.37 13.26 -1.74
N PHE A 44 -15.16 13.12 -2.80
CA PHE A 44 -16.52 12.59 -2.71
C PHE A 44 -16.51 11.07 -2.65
N ASP A 45 -17.09 10.53 -1.59
CA ASP A 45 -17.38 9.12 -1.42
C ASP A 45 -18.87 8.87 -1.58
N PHE A 46 -19.25 8.35 -2.74
CA PHE A 46 -20.62 8.01 -3.06
C PHE A 46 -21.03 6.61 -2.57
N GLY A 47 -20.10 5.86 -1.93
CA GLY A 47 -20.30 4.50 -1.47
C GLY A 47 -19.85 3.42 -2.45
N PRO A 48 -19.75 2.16 -1.96
CA PRO A 48 -19.12 1.08 -2.70
C PRO A 48 -19.88 0.69 -3.98
N ASN A 49 -21.20 0.84 -4.00
CA ASN A 49 -22.08 0.43 -5.10
C ASN A 49 -22.29 1.52 -6.16
N ASN A 50 -21.71 2.69 -5.97
CA ASN A 50 -21.86 3.81 -6.88
C ASN A 50 -20.60 4.03 -7.72
N GLU A 51 -20.76 4.84 -8.77
CA GLU A 51 -19.63 5.19 -9.62
C GLU A 51 -18.59 6.00 -8.84
N SER A 52 -17.35 5.54 -8.88
CA SER A 52 -16.24 6.17 -8.15
C SER A 52 -15.59 7.27 -8.97
N SER A 53 -15.27 8.38 -8.29
CA SER A 53 -14.47 9.49 -8.82
C SER A 53 -12.95 9.24 -8.72
N VAL A 54 -12.53 8.16 -8.07
CA VAL A 54 -11.12 7.77 -7.88
C VAL A 54 -10.77 6.51 -8.67
N SER A 55 -9.50 6.29 -8.88
CA SER A 55 -9.00 5.20 -9.73
C SER A 55 -9.22 3.79 -9.17
N LYS A 56 -9.33 3.64 -7.84
CA LYS A 56 -9.34 2.34 -7.12
C LYS A 56 -8.14 1.43 -7.44
N LEU A 57 -7.00 2.00 -7.83
CA LEU A 57 -5.80 1.25 -8.25
C LEU A 57 -4.88 0.87 -7.09
N SER A 58 -5.14 1.36 -5.87
CA SER A 58 -4.21 1.13 -4.74
C SER A 58 -3.91 -0.34 -4.45
N PRO A 59 -4.84 -1.33 -4.58
CA PRO A 59 -4.49 -2.74 -4.43
C PRO A 59 -3.45 -3.23 -5.45
N PHE A 60 -3.57 -2.79 -6.70
CA PHE A 60 -2.63 -3.17 -7.77
C PHE A 60 -1.28 -2.45 -7.64
N ILE A 61 -1.29 -1.18 -7.19
CA ILE A 61 -0.07 -0.41 -6.97
C ILE A 61 0.70 -0.95 -5.76
N THR A 62 0.00 -1.37 -4.70
CA THR A 62 0.65 -1.93 -3.50
C THR A 62 1.45 -3.19 -3.82
N HIS A 63 0.96 -4.01 -4.73
CA HIS A 63 1.63 -5.22 -5.19
C HIS A 63 2.44 -5.02 -6.48
N ARG A 64 2.55 -3.77 -6.94
CA ARG A 64 3.23 -3.37 -8.18
C ARG A 64 2.81 -4.15 -9.42
N ILE A 65 1.53 -4.58 -9.51
CA ILE A 65 0.96 -5.03 -10.79
C ILE A 65 1.01 -3.89 -11.82
N LEU A 66 0.78 -2.66 -11.34
CA LEU A 66 1.13 -1.39 -11.99
C LEU A 66 1.98 -0.58 -11.03
N SER A 67 3.09 -0.03 -11.48
CA SER A 67 3.92 0.82 -10.63
C SER A 67 3.42 2.27 -10.60
N GLU A 68 3.78 2.99 -9.56
CA GLU A 68 3.58 4.43 -9.46
C GLU A 68 4.18 5.16 -10.68
N TYR A 69 5.29 4.64 -11.19
CA TYR A 69 6.09 5.23 -12.27
C TYR A 69 5.47 4.99 -13.63
N ASP A 70 4.81 3.83 -13.87
CA ASP A 70 4.04 3.58 -15.10
C ASP A 70 2.92 4.60 -15.26
N LEU A 71 2.18 4.87 -14.18
CA LEU A 71 1.08 5.82 -14.22
C LEU A 71 1.57 7.23 -14.55
N ILE A 72 2.71 7.64 -13.99
CA ILE A 72 3.33 8.95 -14.26
C ILE A 72 3.83 9.01 -15.70
N HIS A 73 4.50 7.95 -16.17
CA HIS A 73 4.97 7.86 -17.56
C HIS A 73 3.80 7.92 -18.54
N ASP A 74 2.74 7.16 -18.32
CA ASP A 74 1.56 7.13 -19.17
C ASP A 74 0.87 8.50 -19.25
N ILE A 75 0.72 9.19 -18.12
CA ILE A 75 0.14 10.54 -18.07
C ILE A 75 0.93 11.50 -18.96
N LYS A 76 2.26 11.44 -18.91
CA LYS A 76 3.13 12.38 -19.60
C LYS A 76 3.38 12.04 -21.07
N SER A 77 3.56 10.76 -21.36
CA SER A 77 4.01 10.28 -22.67
C SER A 77 2.86 9.72 -23.50
N LYS A 78 2.07 8.80 -22.96
CA LYS A 78 1.00 8.09 -23.67
C LYS A 78 -0.25 8.94 -23.84
N TYR A 79 -0.76 9.50 -22.75
CA TYR A 79 -2.02 10.24 -22.77
C TYR A 79 -1.87 11.76 -22.86
N LYS A 80 -0.69 12.30 -22.48
CA LYS A 80 -0.37 13.75 -22.47
C LYS A 80 -1.42 14.59 -21.76
N ILE A 81 -1.90 14.10 -20.58
CA ILE A 81 -3.00 14.71 -19.85
C ILE A 81 -2.54 15.98 -19.14
N LYS A 82 -3.15 17.11 -19.47
CA LYS A 82 -2.79 18.42 -18.90
C LYS A 82 -3.32 18.61 -17.47
N ASN A 83 -4.55 18.19 -17.16
CA ASN A 83 -5.21 18.41 -15.86
C ASN A 83 -4.99 17.28 -14.86
N SER A 84 -3.80 16.68 -14.87
CA SER A 84 -3.46 15.53 -14.01
C SER A 84 -2.63 15.90 -12.78
N THR A 85 -2.24 17.15 -12.62
CA THR A 85 -1.30 17.59 -11.57
C THR A 85 -1.68 17.07 -10.18
N LYS A 86 -2.98 17.18 -9.82
CA LYS A 86 -3.42 16.72 -8.49
C LYS A 86 -3.34 15.22 -8.33
N PHE A 87 -3.64 14.43 -9.35
CA PHE A 87 -3.51 12.98 -9.31
C PHE A 87 -2.04 12.55 -9.21
N VAL A 88 -1.16 13.18 -9.99
CA VAL A 88 0.30 12.96 -9.92
C VAL A 88 0.83 13.28 -8.52
N GLU A 89 0.39 14.38 -7.90
CA GLU A 89 0.76 14.69 -6.52
C GLU A 89 0.34 13.60 -5.52
N GLU A 90 -0.86 13.03 -5.68
CA GLU A 90 -1.34 11.94 -4.79
C GLU A 90 -0.55 10.63 -5.00
N ILE A 91 -0.10 10.34 -6.25
CA ILE A 91 0.84 9.24 -6.50
C ILE A 91 2.17 9.51 -5.76
N PHE A 92 2.69 10.73 -5.85
CA PHE A 92 3.94 11.08 -5.18
C PHE A 92 3.85 11.11 -3.65
N TRP A 93 2.66 11.27 -3.06
CA TRP A 93 2.49 11.04 -1.63
C TRP A 93 2.85 9.60 -1.25
N ARG A 94 2.47 8.62 -2.05
CA ARG A 94 2.81 7.22 -1.82
C ARG A 94 4.32 6.98 -1.95
N VAL A 95 4.94 7.49 -3.02
CA VAL A 95 6.41 7.41 -3.21
C VAL A 95 7.15 8.06 -2.04
N TYR A 96 6.68 9.23 -1.61
CA TYR A 96 7.21 9.93 -0.45
C TYR A 96 7.07 9.12 0.85
N TRP A 97 5.89 8.52 1.11
CA TRP A 97 5.69 7.71 2.31
C TRP A 97 6.64 6.52 2.36
N LYS A 98 6.81 5.81 1.25
CA LYS A 98 7.79 4.72 1.15
C LYS A 98 9.19 5.23 1.49
N GLY A 99 9.69 6.23 0.80
CA GLY A 99 11.03 6.77 1.04
C GLY A 99 11.20 7.38 2.44
N TRP A 100 10.16 7.99 3.01
CA TRP A 100 10.21 8.50 4.37
C TRP A 100 10.35 7.37 5.41
N MET A 101 9.63 6.26 5.22
CA MET A 101 9.73 5.07 6.06
C MET A 101 11.10 4.40 5.94
N GLU A 102 11.65 4.31 4.72
CA GLU A 102 13.00 3.77 4.47
C GLU A 102 14.08 4.56 5.21
N ASN A 103 13.93 5.89 5.29
CA ASN A 103 14.84 6.75 6.05
C ASN A 103 14.58 6.70 7.58
N ARG A 104 13.50 6.04 8.06
CA ARG A 104 13.11 5.95 9.49
C ARG A 104 12.46 4.60 9.83
N PRO A 105 13.15 3.49 9.61
CA PRO A 105 12.58 2.15 9.84
C PRO A 105 12.20 1.91 11.30
N LYS A 106 12.73 2.68 12.24
CA LYS A 106 12.33 2.66 13.65
C LYS A 106 10.85 2.96 13.86
N VAL A 107 10.20 3.74 12.96
CA VAL A 107 8.75 3.99 13.02
C VAL A 107 7.97 2.69 12.89
N TRP A 108 8.34 1.85 11.93
CA TRP A 108 7.75 0.53 11.76
C TRP A 108 8.00 -0.36 12.97
N ARG A 109 9.26 -0.45 13.44
CA ARG A 109 9.62 -1.25 14.62
C ARG A 109 8.85 -0.82 15.87
N ASN A 110 8.74 0.48 16.13
CA ASN A 110 7.95 1.02 17.24
C ASN A 110 6.46 0.69 17.12
N PHE A 111 5.90 0.77 15.91
CA PHE A 111 4.50 0.44 15.65
C PHE A 111 4.20 -1.04 15.92
N ILE A 112 5.06 -1.94 15.46
CA ILE A 112 4.88 -3.38 15.65
C ILE A 112 5.07 -3.77 17.11
N SER A 113 6.04 -3.20 17.81
CA SER A 113 6.33 -3.49 19.22
C SER A 113 5.37 -2.85 20.23
N ALA A 114 4.41 -2.04 19.77
CA ALA A 114 3.41 -1.40 20.63
C ALA A 114 2.37 -2.42 21.11
N ASN A 115 2.66 -3.10 22.24
CA ASN A 115 1.81 -4.16 22.79
C ASN A 115 1.11 -3.77 24.10
N ASN A 116 1.69 -2.85 24.89
CA ASN A 116 1.12 -2.41 26.18
C ASN A 116 0.34 -1.10 25.98
N LEU A 117 -0.77 -1.18 25.25
CA LEU A 117 -1.66 -0.06 25.02
C LEU A 117 -2.78 -0.09 26.05
N ASP A 118 -3.05 1.05 26.69
CA ASP A 118 -4.19 1.24 27.57
C ASP A 118 -5.41 1.67 26.74
N PHE A 119 -6.51 0.91 26.81
CA PHE A 119 -7.74 1.21 26.09
C PHE A 119 -8.93 0.43 26.66
N ASP A 120 -10.12 0.93 26.41
CA ASP A 120 -11.38 0.25 26.71
C ASP A 120 -11.57 -0.93 25.75
N TYR A 121 -11.49 -2.16 26.28
CA TYR A 121 -11.60 -3.39 25.50
C TYR A 121 -13.01 -3.60 24.93
N GLU A 122 -14.08 -3.28 25.69
CA GLU A 122 -15.45 -3.43 25.22
C GLU A 122 -15.75 -2.47 24.07
N LEU A 123 -15.29 -1.23 24.19
CA LEU A 123 -15.39 -0.24 23.12
C LEU A 123 -14.57 -0.65 21.87
N TYR A 124 -13.38 -1.21 22.06
CA TYR A 124 -12.58 -1.74 20.97
C TYR A 124 -13.29 -2.88 20.24
N GLU A 125 -13.84 -3.86 20.96
CA GLU A 125 -14.62 -4.95 20.36
C GLU A 125 -15.85 -4.41 19.61
N SER A 126 -16.56 -3.46 20.18
CA SER A 126 -17.69 -2.79 19.52
C SER A 126 -17.23 -2.08 18.23
N ALA A 127 -16.09 -1.37 18.28
CA ALA A 127 -15.55 -0.65 17.16
C ALA A 127 -15.15 -1.59 16.01
N ILE A 128 -14.38 -2.65 16.28
CA ILE A 128 -13.94 -3.58 15.22
C ILE A 128 -15.10 -4.40 14.65
N ASN A 129 -16.21 -4.57 15.40
CA ASN A 129 -17.39 -5.27 14.93
C ASN A 129 -18.43 -4.36 14.25
N GLY A 130 -18.23 -3.04 14.28
CA GLY A 130 -19.16 -2.08 13.69
C GLY A 130 -20.48 -2.01 14.48
N ASN A 131 -20.40 -2.05 15.81
CA ASN A 131 -21.52 -2.03 16.74
C ASN A 131 -21.41 -0.87 17.74
N THR A 132 -20.84 0.25 17.33
CA THR A 132 -20.77 1.47 18.13
C THR A 132 -22.05 2.29 18.02
N GLU A 133 -22.16 3.36 18.78
CA GLU A 133 -23.28 4.32 18.64
C GLU A 133 -23.19 5.20 17.38
N LEU A 134 -22.13 5.06 16.58
CA LEU A 134 -21.87 5.89 15.40
C LEU A 134 -22.20 5.12 14.12
N ASP A 135 -23.42 5.23 13.61
CA ASP A 135 -23.92 4.47 12.46
C ASP A 135 -23.05 4.64 11.21
N PHE A 136 -22.52 5.85 10.97
CA PHE A 136 -21.60 6.10 9.85
C PHE A 136 -20.29 5.32 9.99
N PHE A 137 -19.75 5.23 11.22
CA PHE A 137 -18.53 4.46 11.49
C PHE A 137 -18.77 2.96 11.32
N ASN A 138 -19.89 2.44 11.87
CA ASN A 138 -20.31 1.05 11.74
C ASN A 138 -20.44 0.67 10.26
N SER A 139 -21.03 1.55 9.44
CA SER A 139 -21.16 1.35 7.99
C SER A 139 -19.78 1.22 7.31
N TRP A 140 -18.78 2.02 7.70
CA TRP A 140 -17.43 1.92 7.14
C TRP A 140 -16.71 0.64 7.59
N VAL A 141 -16.93 0.16 8.81
CA VAL A 141 -16.38 -1.11 9.28
C VAL A 141 -16.93 -2.26 8.44
N HIS A 142 -18.24 -2.28 8.19
CA HIS A 142 -18.86 -3.29 7.34
C HIS A 142 -18.39 -3.19 5.89
N GLU A 143 -18.30 -1.98 5.33
CA GLU A 143 -17.76 -1.74 3.99
C GLU A 143 -16.33 -2.26 3.87
N LEU A 144 -15.46 -1.95 4.84
CA LEU A 144 -14.07 -2.43 4.84
C LEU A 144 -13.99 -3.95 4.86
N LYS A 145 -14.76 -4.62 5.73
CA LYS A 145 -14.77 -6.09 5.84
C LYS A 145 -15.33 -6.77 4.60
N GLN A 146 -16.33 -6.16 3.96
CA GLN A 146 -17.01 -6.72 2.80
C GLN A 146 -16.23 -6.55 1.50
N TYR A 147 -15.61 -5.36 1.29
CA TYR A 147 -14.97 -5.00 0.03
C TYR A 147 -13.45 -4.96 0.08
N ASN A 148 -12.86 -5.08 1.27
CA ASN A 148 -11.42 -4.96 1.53
C ASN A 148 -10.81 -3.65 0.99
N TYR A 149 -11.64 -2.63 0.90
CA TYR A 149 -11.32 -1.31 0.38
C TYR A 149 -12.18 -0.24 1.07
N LEU A 150 -11.61 0.93 1.31
CA LEU A 150 -12.33 2.16 1.65
C LEU A 150 -11.83 3.30 0.77
N HIS A 151 -12.73 4.21 0.43
CA HIS A 151 -12.38 5.46 -0.24
C HIS A 151 -11.35 6.24 0.60
N ASN A 152 -10.36 6.89 -0.04
CA ASN A 152 -9.28 7.56 0.68
C ASN A 152 -9.77 8.60 1.72
N HIS A 153 -10.78 9.38 1.38
CA HIS A 153 -11.34 10.36 2.33
C HIS A 153 -12.03 9.67 3.51
N THR A 154 -12.71 8.56 3.25
CA THR A 154 -13.34 7.74 4.30
C THR A 154 -12.32 7.12 5.24
N ARG A 155 -11.14 6.74 4.75
CA ARG A 155 -10.03 6.29 5.62
C ARG A 155 -9.60 7.38 6.60
N MET A 156 -9.58 8.64 6.17
CA MET A 156 -9.24 9.77 7.04
C MET A 156 -10.33 10.01 8.08
N TRP A 157 -11.61 9.94 7.70
CA TRP A 157 -12.73 10.01 8.64
C TRP A 157 -12.72 8.85 9.64
N PHE A 158 -12.49 7.64 9.15
CA PHE A 158 -12.38 6.45 9.98
C PHE A 158 -11.30 6.62 11.06
N ALA A 159 -10.08 7.00 10.65
CA ALA A 159 -8.98 7.18 11.58
C ALA A 159 -9.22 8.34 12.56
N SER A 160 -9.82 9.44 12.10
CA SER A 160 -10.21 10.55 12.98
C SER A 160 -11.27 10.12 14.01
N THR A 161 -12.30 9.36 13.57
CA THR A 161 -13.32 8.81 14.48
C THR A 161 -12.72 7.87 15.49
N TRP A 162 -11.88 6.94 15.04
CA TRP A 162 -11.20 5.97 15.89
C TRP A 162 -10.41 6.64 17.01
N ILE A 163 -9.60 7.66 16.66
CA ILE A 163 -8.72 8.34 17.61
C ILE A 163 -9.49 9.33 18.48
N PHE A 164 -10.28 10.21 17.87
CA PHE A 164 -10.82 11.41 18.56
C PHE A 164 -12.26 11.31 19.02
N ASN A 165 -13.06 10.36 18.50
CA ASN A 165 -14.41 10.13 19.00
C ASN A 165 -14.46 8.90 19.92
N LEU A 166 -13.77 7.81 19.53
CA LEU A 166 -13.74 6.59 20.32
C LEU A 166 -12.60 6.55 21.34
N GLY A 167 -11.60 7.43 21.22
CA GLY A 167 -10.46 7.46 22.14
C GLY A 167 -9.54 6.25 22.04
N LEU A 168 -9.62 5.47 20.96
CA LEU A 168 -8.86 4.24 20.82
C LEU A 168 -7.45 4.49 20.28
N PRO A 169 -6.44 3.72 20.71
CA PRO A 169 -5.07 3.82 20.22
C PRO A 169 -5.00 3.68 18.70
N TRP A 170 -4.33 4.62 18.05
CA TRP A 170 -4.19 4.65 16.60
C TRP A 170 -3.52 3.38 16.03
N GLN A 171 -2.64 2.75 16.81
CA GLN A 171 -1.94 1.53 16.43
C GLN A 171 -2.92 0.37 16.19
N LEU A 172 -3.95 0.25 17.04
CA LEU A 172 -4.99 -0.78 16.89
C LEU A 172 -5.80 -0.56 15.61
N GLY A 173 -6.16 0.68 15.31
CA GLY A 173 -6.87 1.03 14.09
C GLY A 173 -6.02 0.79 12.83
N ALA A 174 -4.73 1.13 12.88
CA ALA A 174 -3.80 0.84 11.80
C ALA A 174 -3.63 -0.69 11.58
N LYS A 175 -3.54 -1.49 12.66
CA LYS A 175 -3.52 -2.97 12.58
C LYS A 175 -4.83 -3.51 11.98
N PHE A 176 -5.98 -2.90 12.34
CA PHE A 176 -7.28 -3.26 11.75
C PHE A 176 -7.33 -2.99 10.24
N PHE A 177 -6.76 -1.89 9.77
CA PHE A 177 -6.62 -1.61 8.34
C PHE A 177 -5.71 -2.62 7.64
N PHE A 178 -4.57 -2.98 8.21
CA PHE A 178 -3.71 -4.04 7.67
C PHE A 178 -4.47 -5.34 7.49
N LYS A 179 -5.28 -5.72 8.49
CA LYS A 179 -6.03 -6.97 8.47
C LYS A 179 -7.00 -7.08 7.31
N TYR A 180 -7.63 -5.96 6.91
CA TYR A 180 -8.75 -6.01 5.97
C TYR A 180 -8.50 -5.30 4.62
N LEU A 181 -7.53 -4.41 4.49
CA LEU A 181 -7.27 -3.71 3.23
C LEU A 181 -6.44 -4.56 2.26
N PHE A 182 -6.89 -4.68 1.01
CA PHE A 182 -6.07 -5.26 -0.07
C PHE A 182 -4.80 -4.46 -0.35
N ASP A 183 -4.79 -3.19 -0.04
CA ASP A 183 -3.68 -2.27 -0.24
C ASP A 183 -2.95 -1.88 1.06
N GLY A 184 -3.08 -2.69 2.11
CA GLY A 184 -2.36 -2.47 3.36
C GLY A 184 -0.84 -2.60 3.17
N ASP A 185 -0.09 -1.52 3.34
CA ASP A 185 1.38 -1.52 3.34
C ASP A 185 1.96 -0.73 4.51
N ALA A 186 3.18 -1.09 4.91
CA ALA A 186 3.83 -0.53 6.09
C ALA A 186 3.94 1.00 6.05
N ALA A 187 4.35 1.56 4.92
CA ALA A 187 4.57 3.00 4.80
C ALA A 187 3.25 3.77 4.71
N SER A 188 2.42 3.49 3.69
CA SER A 188 1.20 4.27 3.44
C SER A 188 0.21 4.16 4.61
N ASN A 189 0.02 2.96 5.16
CA ASN A 189 -0.94 2.77 6.23
C ASN A 189 -0.48 3.42 7.54
N VAL A 190 0.71 3.07 8.04
CA VAL A 190 1.21 3.58 9.33
C VAL A 190 1.35 5.10 9.29
N LEU A 191 1.94 5.65 8.21
CA LEU A 191 2.20 7.09 8.14
C LEU A 191 0.92 7.91 7.93
N SER A 192 -0.09 7.36 7.25
CA SER A 192 -1.40 8.02 7.12
C SER A 192 -2.14 8.08 8.47
N TRP A 193 -2.13 7.02 9.27
CA TRP A 193 -2.69 7.03 10.63
C TRP A 193 -1.95 8.03 11.53
N ARG A 194 -0.62 8.06 11.47
CA ARG A 194 0.20 9.04 12.18
C ARG A 194 -0.08 10.48 11.74
N TRP A 195 -0.35 10.67 10.46
CA TRP A 195 -0.71 11.99 9.92
C TRP A 195 -2.06 12.47 10.47
N VAL A 196 -3.10 11.61 10.48
CA VAL A 196 -4.40 11.94 11.07
C VAL A 196 -4.24 12.28 12.55
N GLY A 197 -3.46 11.50 13.31
CA GLY A 197 -3.20 11.69 14.73
C GLY A 197 -2.32 12.88 15.09
N GLY A 198 -1.73 13.59 14.10
CA GLY A 198 -0.85 14.74 14.33
C GLY A 198 0.58 14.41 14.72
N LEU A 199 1.00 13.13 14.61
CA LEU A 199 2.36 12.67 14.88
C LEU A 199 3.32 12.96 13.71
N GLN A 200 2.84 12.83 12.49
CA GLN A 200 3.63 13.01 11.26
C GLN A 200 3.95 14.48 10.99
N THR A 201 3.04 15.39 11.37
CA THR A 201 3.25 16.84 11.41
C THR A 201 2.82 17.29 12.79
N LYS A 202 3.80 17.53 13.67
CA LYS A 202 3.57 17.81 15.08
C LYS A 202 2.45 18.82 15.30
N GLY A 203 1.43 18.44 16.06
CA GLY A 203 0.32 19.30 16.46
C GLY A 203 -0.72 19.59 15.36
N LYS A 204 -0.60 19.02 14.15
CA LYS A 204 -1.59 19.15 13.08
C LYS A 204 -2.45 17.89 12.97
N GLN A 205 -3.45 17.81 13.80
CA GLN A 205 -4.45 16.72 13.78
C GLN A 205 -5.47 16.94 12.66
N TYR A 206 -5.96 15.85 12.08
CA TYR A 206 -7.06 15.89 11.15
C TYR A 206 -8.37 15.57 11.89
N LEU A 207 -9.12 16.61 12.21
CA LEU A 207 -10.45 16.51 12.81
C LEU A 207 -11.49 16.80 11.71
N PHE A 208 -12.40 15.87 11.47
CA PHE A 208 -13.47 16.14 10.53
C PHE A 208 -14.74 16.66 11.23
N SER A 209 -15.58 17.37 10.49
CA SER A 209 -16.83 17.94 10.99
C SER A 209 -18.05 17.26 10.36
N SER A 210 -19.19 17.40 11.01
CA SER A 210 -20.50 16.95 10.48
C SER A 210 -20.80 17.53 9.11
N SER A 211 -20.45 18.79 8.87
CA SER A 211 -20.64 19.44 7.56
C SER A 211 -19.71 18.84 6.49
N ASN A 212 -18.47 18.49 6.84
CA ASN A 212 -17.54 17.83 5.95
C ASN A 212 -18.05 16.44 5.56
N LEU A 213 -18.49 15.65 6.54
CA LEU A 213 -19.04 14.31 6.29
C LEU A 213 -20.28 14.38 5.38
N ARG A 214 -21.26 15.22 5.71
CA ARG A 214 -22.48 15.39 4.89
C ARG A 214 -22.14 15.76 3.44
N LYS A 215 -21.32 16.78 3.26
CA LYS A 215 -20.92 17.27 1.93
C LYS A 215 -20.28 16.17 1.08
N PHE A 216 -19.25 15.51 1.59
CA PHE A 216 -18.42 14.60 0.80
C PHE A 216 -18.93 13.16 0.79
N SER A 217 -19.85 12.79 1.66
CA SER A 217 -20.59 11.52 1.55
C SER A 217 -21.90 11.65 0.73
N ASN A 218 -22.14 12.80 0.14
CA ASN A 218 -23.38 13.09 -0.57
C ASN A 218 -24.64 12.84 0.30
N ASN A 219 -24.60 13.31 1.54
CA ASN A 219 -25.66 13.16 2.56
C ASN A 219 -26.02 11.69 2.91
N ARG A 220 -25.16 10.71 2.63
CA ARG A 220 -25.40 9.31 2.99
C ARG A 220 -25.47 9.06 4.50
N PHE A 221 -24.86 9.92 5.29
CA PHE A 221 -24.72 9.71 6.74
C PHE A 221 -25.30 10.88 7.53
N ASN A 222 -26.00 10.57 8.63
CA ASN A 222 -26.33 11.52 9.66
C ASN A 222 -25.13 11.73 10.59
N ALA A 223 -24.74 12.98 10.77
CA ALA A 223 -23.50 13.35 11.44
C ALA A 223 -23.73 14.11 12.76
N GLU A 224 -24.89 13.95 13.40
CA GLU A 224 -25.24 14.72 14.61
C GLU A 224 -24.39 14.36 15.84
N LYS A 225 -23.84 13.15 15.89
CA LYS A 225 -23.09 12.61 17.04
C LYS A 225 -21.57 12.76 16.97
N ILE A 226 -21.02 13.66 16.13
CA ILE A 226 -19.57 13.87 16.06
C ILE A 226 -19.15 14.80 17.21
N SER A 227 -18.44 14.26 18.19
CA SER A 227 -17.82 15.00 19.28
C SER A 227 -16.34 14.65 19.35
N ASN A 228 -15.48 15.53 18.81
CA ASN A 228 -14.05 15.33 18.85
C ASN A 228 -13.50 15.64 20.25
N GLN A 229 -12.87 14.64 20.86
CA GLN A 229 -12.12 14.81 22.12
C GLN A 229 -10.79 15.50 21.82
N GLN A 230 -10.31 16.30 22.77
CA GLN A 230 -8.98 16.88 22.72
C GLN A 230 -7.93 15.85 23.14
N ILE A 231 -7.56 14.96 22.23
CA ILE A 231 -6.54 13.94 22.45
C ILE A 231 -5.26 14.39 21.74
N PHE A 232 -4.19 14.56 22.50
CA PHE A 232 -2.87 14.87 21.95
C PHE A 232 -2.02 13.60 21.98
N LEU A 233 -1.68 13.09 20.81
CA LEU A 233 -0.75 11.99 20.71
C LEU A 233 0.67 12.54 20.76
N GLU A 234 1.49 11.95 21.62
CA GLU A 234 2.89 12.34 21.76
C GLU A 234 3.82 11.17 21.45
N GLU A 235 4.89 11.44 20.77
CA GLU A 235 6.06 10.57 20.72
C GLU A 235 7.16 11.18 21.58
N SER A 236 7.67 10.40 22.51
CA SER A 236 8.67 10.83 23.48
C SER A 236 9.99 11.32 22.87
N ASN A 237 10.29 10.94 21.62
CA ASN A 237 11.53 11.30 20.93
C ASN A 237 11.30 11.60 19.44
N GLN A 238 12.03 12.55 18.89
CA GLN A 238 12.16 12.69 17.44
C GLN A 238 12.78 11.42 16.89
N ILE A 239 12.13 10.83 15.87
CA ILE A 239 12.66 9.66 15.21
C ILE A 239 13.78 10.11 14.26
N PRO A 240 15.05 9.74 14.56
CA PRO A 240 16.18 10.17 13.75
C PRO A 240 16.12 9.53 12.35
N LEU A 241 16.85 10.15 11.42
CA LEU A 241 17.23 9.47 10.19
C LEU A 241 18.18 8.33 10.56
N GLU A 242 17.94 7.17 9.98
CA GLU A 242 18.86 6.04 10.06
C GLU A 242 19.66 5.95 8.75
N ASP A 243 20.81 5.29 8.82
CA ASP A 243 21.59 4.97 7.63
C ASP A 243 20.79 4.07 6.70
N GLU A 244 21.02 4.22 5.40
CA GLU A 244 20.32 3.46 4.38
C GLU A 244 20.47 1.95 4.63
N ILE A 245 19.36 1.29 5.02
CA ILE A 245 19.32 -0.15 5.25
C ILE A 245 19.28 -0.94 3.93
N TYR A 246 18.91 -0.27 2.85
CA TYR A 246 18.86 -0.77 1.49
C TYR A 246 20.16 -0.41 0.74
N LYS A 247 21.28 -1.04 1.04
CA LYS A 247 22.42 -0.95 0.13
C LYS A 247 22.05 -1.69 -1.15
N ASN A 248 22.00 -0.94 -2.27
CA ASN A 248 21.74 -1.54 -3.56
C ASN A 248 22.99 -2.26 -4.07
N ASP A 249 22.85 -3.53 -4.29
CA ASP A 249 23.84 -4.33 -4.99
C ASP A 249 23.51 -4.29 -6.48
N MET A 250 24.16 -3.40 -7.21
CA MET A 250 23.84 -3.02 -8.60
C MET A 250 23.75 -4.18 -9.61
N TYR A 251 24.28 -5.36 -9.25
CA TYR A 251 24.32 -6.51 -10.16
C TYR A 251 23.97 -7.80 -9.40
N PRO A 252 23.28 -8.75 -10.09
CA PRO A 252 23.05 -10.08 -9.57
C PRO A 252 24.36 -10.75 -9.13
N LYS A 253 24.36 -11.37 -7.95
CA LYS A 253 25.53 -12.06 -7.36
C LYS A 253 25.28 -13.51 -7.06
N SER A 254 24.06 -13.98 -7.22
CA SER A 254 23.62 -15.34 -6.96
C SER A 254 22.89 -15.92 -8.17
N ASP A 255 22.87 -17.25 -8.26
CA ASP A 255 22.05 -17.98 -9.25
C ASP A 255 20.54 -17.98 -8.86
N ASN A 256 20.24 -17.63 -7.62
CA ASN A 256 18.90 -17.69 -7.04
C ASN A 256 18.46 -16.32 -6.52
N LEU A 257 17.20 -16.03 -6.77
CA LEU A 257 16.53 -14.79 -6.34
C LEU A 257 15.35 -15.11 -5.42
N ILE A 258 15.19 -14.31 -4.39
CA ILE A 258 13.97 -14.28 -3.58
C ILE A 258 13.21 -13.00 -3.89
N MET A 259 11.89 -13.10 -3.95
CA MET A 259 10.98 -11.96 -4.00
C MET A 259 9.72 -12.22 -3.16
N PHE A 260 8.94 -11.19 -2.97
CA PHE A 260 7.70 -11.22 -2.20
C PHE A 260 6.54 -10.68 -3.02
N GLU A 261 5.33 -10.91 -2.55
CA GLU A 261 4.08 -10.52 -3.22
C GLU A 261 3.89 -9.01 -3.41
N ASN A 262 4.74 -8.20 -2.84
CA ASN A 262 4.65 -6.73 -2.91
C ASN A 262 5.43 -6.10 -4.08
N ASP A 263 6.01 -6.90 -4.96
CA ASP A 263 6.58 -6.43 -6.23
C ASP A 263 6.41 -7.48 -7.33
N LEU A 264 5.27 -7.44 -8.04
CA LEU A 264 4.89 -8.35 -9.11
C LEU A 264 4.79 -7.60 -10.45
N HIS A 265 5.73 -6.68 -10.72
CA HIS A 265 5.71 -5.84 -11.92
C HIS A 265 6.30 -6.57 -13.12
N LEU A 266 5.45 -7.30 -13.86
CA LEU A 266 5.85 -8.16 -14.97
C LEU A 266 6.74 -7.44 -16.00
N ALA A 267 6.36 -6.23 -16.43
CA ALA A 267 7.05 -5.52 -17.51
C ALA A 267 8.53 -5.23 -17.20
N THR A 268 8.85 -4.86 -15.96
CA THR A 268 10.23 -4.53 -15.57
C THR A 268 11.00 -5.73 -15.04
N LEU A 269 10.31 -6.70 -14.43
CA LEU A 269 10.98 -7.86 -13.84
C LEU A 269 11.31 -8.95 -14.86
N LYS A 270 10.60 -9.04 -15.98
CA LYS A 270 10.73 -10.16 -16.93
C LYS A 270 12.17 -10.49 -17.31
N ASN A 271 12.92 -9.50 -17.76
CA ASN A 271 14.32 -9.71 -18.19
C ASN A 271 15.24 -10.07 -17.00
N LEU A 272 15.01 -9.46 -15.85
CA LEU A 272 15.75 -9.76 -14.64
C LEU A 272 15.49 -11.19 -14.18
N LEU A 273 14.22 -11.60 -14.04
CA LEU A 273 13.87 -12.92 -13.52
C LEU A 273 14.36 -14.05 -14.43
N THR A 274 14.30 -13.88 -15.75
CA THR A 274 14.81 -14.87 -16.70
C THR A 274 16.33 -15.02 -16.69
N SER A 275 17.07 -14.09 -16.10
CA SER A 275 18.53 -14.20 -15.92
C SER A 275 18.95 -15.10 -14.76
N TYR A 276 18.04 -15.45 -13.85
CA TYR A 276 18.28 -16.33 -12.72
C TYR A 276 17.98 -17.80 -13.08
N LYS A 277 18.69 -18.72 -12.47
CA LYS A 277 18.37 -20.15 -12.57
C LYS A 277 17.05 -20.50 -11.90
N LYS A 278 16.82 -19.90 -10.72
CA LYS A 278 15.62 -20.07 -9.91
C LYS A 278 15.22 -18.78 -9.24
N VAL A 279 13.93 -18.51 -9.26
CA VAL A 279 13.30 -17.39 -8.55
C VAL A 279 12.25 -17.95 -7.61
N PHE A 280 12.31 -17.55 -6.36
CA PHE A 280 11.41 -18.02 -5.31
C PHE A 280 10.54 -16.87 -4.81
N ILE A 281 9.23 -17.02 -4.94
CA ILE A 281 8.28 -16.07 -4.34
C ILE A 281 7.83 -16.60 -3.00
N ILE A 282 7.93 -15.76 -1.98
CA ILE A 282 7.47 -16.04 -0.62
C ILE A 282 6.23 -15.23 -0.32
N LEU A 283 5.18 -15.91 0.10
CA LEU A 283 4.00 -15.32 0.73
C LEU A 283 3.93 -15.77 2.19
N LEU A 284 4.09 -14.84 3.12
CA LEU A 284 4.05 -15.14 4.55
C LEU A 284 2.66 -15.62 4.97
N LYS A 285 2.62 -16.69 5.75
CA LYS A 285 1.41 -17.19 6.41
C LYS A 285 1.10 -16.38 7.67
N ASN A 286 -0.13 -16.44 8.15
CA ASN A 286 -0.55 -15.70 9.35
C ASN A 286 0.23 -16.07 10.62
N GLU A 287 0.76 -17.30 10.70
CA GLU A 287 1.59 -17.75 11.82
C GLU A 287 2.94 -17.05 11.88
N GLN A 288 3.41 -16.52 10.74
CA GLN A 288 4.69 -15.81 10.60
C GLN A 288 4.51 -14.29 10.62
N ARG A 289 3.26 -13.81 10.63
CA ARG A 289 2.96 -12.38 10.62
C ARG A 289 2.78 -11.84 12.01
N GLN A 290 3.28 -10.65 12.24
CA GLN A 290 3.00 -9.89 13.44
C GLN A 290 1.57 -9.30 13.41
N ILE A 291 1.05 -9.03 12.22
CA ILE A 291 -0.33 -8.60 12.00
C ILE A 291 -1.05 -9.64 11.15
N LYS A 292 -1.96 -10.38 11.76
CA LYS A 292 -2.76 -11.39 11.06
C LYS A 292 -3.69 -10.73 10.05
N LEU A 293 -3.65 -11.20 8.81
CA LEU A 293 -4.52 -10.75 7.72
C LEU A 293 -5.83 -11.56 7.71
N SER A 294 -6.91 -10.97 7.17
CA SER A 294 -8.14 -11.69 6.91
C SER A 294 -7.94 -12.74 5.80
N GLU A 295 -8.79 -13.75 5.78
CA GLU A 295 -8.75 -14.79 4.74
C GLU A 295 -8.89 -14.20 3.33
N SER A 296 -9.75 -13.18 3.17
CA SER A 296 -9.93 -12.50 1.89
C SER A 296 -8.68 -11.79 1.39
N VAL A 297 -7.92 -11.15 2.31
CA VAL A 297 -6.65 -10.48 1.98
C VAL A 297 -5.57 -11.50 1.64
N LEU A 298 -5.45 -12.59 2.42
CA LEU A 298 -4.51 -13.67 2.13
C LEU A 298 -4.81 -14.33 0.79
N LYS A 299 -6.11 -14.62 0.53
CA LYS A 299 -6.52 -15.18 -0.75
C LYS A 299 -6.20 -14.25 -1.92
N PHE A 300 -6.47 -12.96 -1.79
CA PHE A 300 -6.13 -11.97 -2.83
C PHE A 300 -4.62 -11.98 -3.15
N LYS A 301 -3.77 -11.95 -2.12
CA LYS A 301 -2.31 -12.03 -2.29
C LYS A 301 -1.88 -13.35 -2.93
N GLN A 302 -2.48 -14.47 -2.52
CA GLN A 302 -2.22 -15.78 -3.10
C GLN A 302 -2.62 -15.84 -4.58
N ASP A 303 -3.78 -15.30 -4.93
CA ASP A 303 -4.26 -15.28 -6.31
C ASP A 303 -3.34 -14.44 -7.21
N LEU A 304 -2.81 -13.29 -6.70
CA LEU A 304 -1.82 -12.47 -7.41
C LEU A 304 -0.51 -13.22 -7.67
N VAL A 305 0.02 -13.90 -6.64
CA VAL A 305 1.26 -14.68 -6.76
C VAL A 305 1.07 -15.84 -7.74
N SER A 306 -0.06 -16.56 -7.64
CA SER A 306 -0.35 -17.69 -8.52
C SER A 306 -0.40 -17.26 -9.99
N GLU A 307 -1.09 -16.14 -10.30
CA GLU A 307 -1.14 -15.59 -11.66
C GLU A 307 0.25 -15.19 -12.16
N PHE A 308 1.06 -14.53 -11.30
CA PHE A 308 2.40 -14.10 -11.68
C PHE A 308 3.35 -15.26 -11.99
N VAL A 309 3.28 -16.33 -11.22
CA VAL A 309 4.13 -17.53 -11.41
C VAL A 309 3.86 -18.18 -12.77
N GLU A 310 2.61 -18.17 -13.26
CA GLU A 310 2.23 -18.76 -14.55
C GLU A 310 2.95 -18.13 -15.76
N ASP A 311 3.49 -16.92 -15.62
CA ASP A 311 4.21 -16.21 -16.69
C ASP A 311 5.68 -16.66 -16.87
N PHE A 312 6.20 -17.58 -16.01
CA PHE A 312 7.63 -17.92 -15.98
C PHE A 312 7.87 -19.41 -15.68
N ASP A 313 8.81 -20.04 -16.41
CA ASP A 313 9.23 -21.41 -16.18
C ASP A 313 10.19 -21.61 -14.99
N ASN A 314 10.90 -20.54 -14.60
CA ASN A 314 11.92 -20.57 -13.55
C ASN A 314 11.50 -19.88 -12.24
N VAL A 315 10.24 -19.44 -12.15
CA VAL A 315 9.67 -18.81 -10.96
C VAL A 315 8.74 -19.81 -10.27
N GLU A 316 8.93 -20.00 -8.98
CA GLU A 316 8.08 -20.87 -8.17
C GLU A 316 7.74 -20.22 -6.82
N GLN A 317 6.52 -20.43 -6.37
CA GLN A 317 6.16 -20.08 -5.00
C GLN A 317 6.65 -21.17 -4.06
N ILE A 318 7.36 -20.76 -3.01
CA ILE A 318 7.79 -21.68 -1.95
C ILE A 318 7.13 -21.30 -0.62
N ASP A 319 6.95 -22.33 0.19
CA ASP A 319 6.57 -22.12 1.59
C ASP A 319 7.76 -21.52 2.36
N SER A 320 7.49 -20.49 3.14
CA SER A 320 8.49 -19.82 3.97
C SER A 320 9.21 -20.76 4.96
N TYR A 321 8.54 -21.84 5.41
CA TYR A 321 9.19 -22.89 6.23
C TYR A 321 10.18 -23.74 5.44
N SER A 322 10.05 -23.81 4.12
CA SER A 322 10.96 -24.54 3.24
C SER A 322 12.23 -23.75 2.92
N LEU A 323 12.29 -22.47 3.28
CA LEU A 323 13.38 -21.57 2.91
C LEU A 323 14.74 -22.08 3.37
N GLU A 324 14.84 -22.57 4.61
CA GLU A 324 16.08 -23.13 5.16
C GLU A 324 16.63 -24.27 4.33
N ASN A 325 15.78 -25.25 4.02
CA ASN A 325 16.16 -26.42 3.21
C ASN A 325 16.51 -26.02 1.78
N THR A 326 15.74 -25.12 1.17
CA THR A 326 15.96 -24.62 -0.19
C THR A 326 17.32 -23.94 -0.34
N PHE A 327 17.73 -23.17 0.66
CA PHE A 327 18.97 -22.41 0.64
C PHE A 327 20.08 -23.00 1.53
N LYS A 328 19.96 -24.26 1.97
CA LYS A 328 20.92 -24.93 2.87
C LYS A 328 22.36 -24.80 2.37
N ASN A 329 22.57 -25.04 1.07
CA ASN A 329 23.90 -25.05 0.45
C ASN A 329 24.28 -23.73 -0.23
N THR A 330 23.46 -22.68 -0.07
CA THR A 330 23.67 -21.37 -0.72
C THR A 330 24.01 -20.33 0.34
N ASN A 331 25.19 -19.72 0.25
CA ASN A 331 25.61 -18.69 1.19
C ASN A 331 25.20 -17.28 0.77
N GLN A 332 24.95 -17.07 -0.52
CA GLN A 332 24.60 -15.78 -1.12
C GLN A 332 23.25 -15.86 -1.80
N ILE A 333 22.39 -14.91 -1.53
CA ILE A 333 21.02 -14.86 -2.05
C ILE A 333 20.73 -13.42 -2.49
N ASP A 334 20.29 -13.26 -3.73
CA ASP A 334 19.77 -11.99 -4.21
C ASP A 334 18.31 -11.85 -3.80
N ILE A 335 17.89 -10.64 -3.47
CA ILE A 335 16.47 -10.38 -3.18
C ILE A 335 15.98 -9.13 -3.92
N ILE A 336 14.76 -9.17 -4.47
CA ILE A 336 14.03 -7.95 -4.77
C ILE A 336 13.69 -7.31 -3.43
N TYR A 337 14.23 -6.12 -3.19
CA TYR A 337 14.09 -5.44 -1.90
C TYR A 337 12.61 -5.15 -1.60
N PRO A 338 12.04 -5.72 -0.53
CA PRO A 338 10.60 -5.60 -0.28
C PRO A 338 10.18 -4.27 0.36
N GLY A 339 11.15 -3.43 0.77
CA GLY A 339 10.89 -2.25 1.58
C GLY A 339 10.67 -2.56 3.06
N VAL A 340 10.73 -1.54 3.91
CA VAL A 340 10.45 -1.65 5.35
C VAL A 340 9.06 -2.22 5.61
N GLY A 341 8.98 -3.29 6.40
CA GLY A 341 7.75 -4.00 6.72
C GLY A 341 7.99 -5.47 7.06
N GLU A 342 6.92 -6.25 7.22
CA GLU A 342 6.99 -7.65 7.68
C GLU A 342 7.86 -8.54 6.78
N ASN A 343 7.82 -8.36 5.46
CA ASN A 343 8.63 -9.15 4.53
C ASN A 343 10.13 -8.90 4.72
N TYR A 344 10.52 -7.64 4.99
CA TYR A 344 11.91 -7.29 5.29
C TYR A 344 12.33 -7.80 6.67
N ASP A 345 11.46 -7.72 7.67
CA ASP A 345 11.73 -8.27 9.00
C ASP A 345 11.97 -9.77 8.91
N PHE A 346 11.11 -10.51 8.21
CA PHE A 346 11.22 -11.95 7.99
C PHE A 346 12.55 -12.35 7.32
N ILE A 347 12.91 -11.70 6.21
CA ILE A 347 14.16 -12.07 5.50
C ILE A 347 15.42 -11.66 6.27
N THR A 348 15.33 -10.60 7.07
CA THR A 348 16.41 -10.17 7.95
C THR A 348 16.63 -11.16 9.09
N GLU A 349 15.56 -11.67 9.69
CA GLU A 349 15.61 -12.73 10.69
C GLU A 349 16.22 -14.00 10.09
N PHE A 350 15.73 -14.45 8.94
CA PHE A 350 16.30 -15.59 8.22
C PHE A 350 17.79 -15.43 7.94
N LYS A 351 18.21 -14.27 7.44
CA LYS A 351 19.61 -13.92 7.21
C LYS A 351 20.47 -14.13 8.47
N ASN A 352 19.98 -13.62 9.61
CA ASN A 352 20.72 -13.65 10.86
C ASN A 352 20.80 -15.07 11.46
N LEU A 353 19.68 -15.81 11.46
CA LEU A 353 19.60 -17.17 11.99
C LEU A 353 20.48 -18.16 11.20
N HIS A 354 20.57 -18.01 9.89
CA HIS A 354 21.25 -18.95 9.02
C HIS A 354 22.57 -18.42 8.46
N ASN A 355 23.06 -17.28 8.96
CA ASN A 355 24.32 -16.63 8.55
C ASN A 355 24.45 -16.47 7.02
N LYS A 356 23.38 -16.03 6.35
CA LYS A 356 23.34 -15.83 4.90
C LYS A 356 23.79 -14.42 4.51
N LYS A 357 24.39 -14.27 3.32
CA LYS A 357 24.64 -12.97 2.70
C LYS A 357 23.49 -12.64 1.77
N ILE A 358 22.82 -11.52 2.01
CA ILE A 358 21.70 -11.05 1.20
C ILE A 358 22.13 -9.80 0.43
N PHE A 359 21.86 -9.81 -0.87
CA PHE A 359 22.11 -8.72 -1.78
C PHE A 359 20.77 -8.13 -2.23
N ASN A 360 20.57 -6.85 -1.95
CA ASN A 360 19.34 -6.16 -2.25
C ASN A 360 19.36 -5.61 -3.68
N LEU A 361 18.38 -5.96 -4.48
CA LEU A 361 18.11 -5.34 -5.75
C LEU A 361 16.97 -4.33 -5.56
N VAL A 362 17.31 -3.06 -5.66
CA VAL A 362 16.38 -1.94 -5.43
C VAL A 362 16.17 -1.20 -6.76
N ARG A 363 14.94 -0.86 -7.08
CA ARG A 363 14.62 -0.10 -8.29
C ARG A 363 15.29 1.28 -8.30
N ASP A 364 15.83 1.65 -9.43
CA ASP A 364 16.54 2.93 -9.59
C ASP A 364 15.63 4.13 -9.29
N GLU A 365 14.38 4.08 -9.72
CA GLU A 365 13.40 5.13 -9.46
C GLU A 365 13.13 5.30 -7.96
N ASP A 366 13.02 4.19 -7.23
CA ASP A 366 12.83 4.19 -5.77
C ASP A 366 14.07 4.83 -5.09
N LEU A 367 15.26 4.32 -5.41
CA LEU A 367 16.51 4.86 -4.88
C LEU A 367 16.66 6.35 -5.14
N PHE A 368 16.33 6.79 -6.36
CA PHE A 368 16.44 8.19 -6.73
C PHE A 368 15.43 9.05 -5.97
N ALA A 369 14.17 8.62 -5.88
CA ALA A 369 13.11 9.36 -5.21
C ALA A 369 13.29 9.41 -3.68
N TRP A 370 13.70 8.31 -3.05
CA TRP A 370 13.82 8.20 -1.59
C TRP A 370 14.89 9.13 -0.98
N LYS A 371 15.91 9.50 -1.75
CA LYS A 371 16.91 10.51 -1.34
C LYS A 371 16.28 11.85 -0.94
N PHE A 372 15.14 12.20 -1.54
CA PHE A 372 14.42 13.44 -1.28
C PHE A 372 13.39 13.33 -0.15
N ALA A 373 13.09 12.12 0.33
CA ALA A 373 12.06 11.88 1.34
C ALA A 373 12.57 12.03 2.80
N LYS A 374 13.65 12.76 3.02
CA LYS A 374 14.26 12.97 4.35
C LYS A 374 13.56 14.06 5.19
N LYS A 375 12.80 14.94 4.55
CA LYS A 375 12.04 16.04 5.18
C LYS A 375 10.54 15.89 4.92
N GLY A 376 9.73 16.92 5.20
CA GLY A 376 8.30 16.91 4.92
C GLY A 376 7.97 16.90 3.42
N PHE A 377 6.73 16.49 3.08
CA PHE A 377 6.27 16.33 1.70
C PHE A 377 6.48 17.58 0.82
N PHE A 378 6.27 18.77 1.36
CA PHE A 378 6.46 19.98 0.55
C PHE A 378 7.90 20.14 0.05
N LYS A 379 8.90 19.72 0.84
CA LYS A 379 10.30 19.70 0.40
C LYS A 379 10.58 18.56 -0.59
N PHE A 380 9.92 17.43 -0.44
CA PHE A 380 9.95 16.36 -1.43
C PHE A 380 9.35 16.84 -2.76
N LYS A 381 8.20 17.51 -2.71
CA LYS A 381 7.46 18.02 -3.88
C LYS A 381 8.32 18.92 -4.77
N GLU A 382 9.23 19.72 -4.22
CA GLU A 382 10.17 20.56 -4.98
C GLU A 382 11.05 19.74 -5.94
N ASN A 383 11.23 18.42 -5.68
CA ASN A 383 12.05 17.52 -6.48
C ASN A 383 11.24 16.66 -7.46
N ILE A 384 9.90 16.74 -7.46
CA ILE A 384 9.05 16.01 -8.40
C ILE A 384 9.46 16.22 -9.86
N PRO A 385 9.83 17.43 -10.33
CA PRO A 385 10.30 17.60 -11.72
C PRO A 385 11.52 16.74 -12.04
N LYS A 386 12.50 16.64 -11.14
CA LYS A 386 13.71 15.84 -11.30
C LYS A 386 13.39 14.33 -11.32
N ILE A 387 12.49 13.90 -10.43
CA ILE A 387 12.05 12.50 -10.35
C ILE A 387 11.30 12.12 -11.64
N ASN A 388 10.42 13.00 -12.12
CA ASN A 388 9.74 12.81 -13.41
C ASN A 388 10.70 12.67 -14.58
N GLN A 389 11.74 13.50 -14.63
CA GLN A 389 12.76 13.39 -15.66
C GLN A 389 13.48 12.04 -15.60
N ARG A 390 13.87 11.59 -14.41
CA ARG A 390 14.50 10.27 -14.21
C ARG A 390 13.61 9.12 -14.67
N ILE A 391 12.31 9.18 -14.35
CA ILE A 391 11.33 8.20 -14.84
C ILE A 391 11.32 8.14 -16.36
N LEU A 392 11.17 9.29 -17.02
CA LEU A 392 11.12 9.34 -18.49
C LEU A 392 12.41 8.82 -19.13
N GLU A 393 13.58 9.11 -18.56
CA GLU A 393 14.88 8.61 -19.03
C GLU A 393 14.97 7.09 -18.91
N ASN A 394 14.52 6.51 -17.80
CA ASN A 394 14.54 5.05 -17.59
C ASN A 394 13.61 4.33 -18.57
N TYR A 395 12.39 4.83 -18.74
CA TYR A 395 11.45 4.24 -19.70
C TYR A 395 11.90 4.37 -21.16
N SER A 396 12.66 5.41 -21.51
CA SER A 396 13.23 5.56 -22.86
C SER A 396 14.37 4.60 -23.15
N LYS A 397 15.05 4.11 -22.10
CA LYS A 397 16.20 3.19 -22.22
C LYS A 397 15.81 1.71 -22.12
N ASN A 398 14.56 1.39 -21.86
CA ASN A 398 14.10 0.02 -21.52
C ASN A 398 14.94 -0.64 -20.42
N ASN A 399 15.49 0.14 -19.49
CA ASN A 399 16.42 -0.32 -18.48
C ASN A 399 15.72 -0.52 -17.15
N PHE A 400 15.98 -1.68 -16.58
CA PHE A 400 15.91 -1.93 -15.16
C PHE A 400 17.03 -1.20 -14.43
#